data_6ee4f20f139070f35b4ad7829f058002
#
_entry.id   6ee4f20f139070f35b4ad7829f058002
#
_cell.length_a   1.000
_cell.length_b   1.000
_cell.length_c   1.000
_cell.angle_alpha   90.00
_cell.angle_beta   90.00
_cell.angle_gamma   90.00
#
_symmetry.space_group_name_H-M   'P 1'
#
loop_
_entity.id
_entity.type
_entity.pdbx_description
1 polymer ?
#
loop_
_entity_poly.entity_id
_entity_poly.type
_entity_poly.pdbx_seq_one_letter_code
_entity_poly.pdbx_strand_id
1 'polypeptide(L)'
;MKVALITDTHFGARGDNVVFDNFFKQFYDNIFFPELEKRQITSIIHLGDTFDRRKYINFNSLHSCRKYFFDKIQGKYEVKMLIGNHDTFYKNTNETNSPELLLKEYDSITTYSEPTEIMINGNEVLFLPWICADNWGKANDMIDKSNAEAVFGHLEIAGCTMFKGQTNYEGLDPKRFKRFKLACSGHYHHRHSIGNITYLGNPYEMFWNDFEDQRGFNILDTDDWSLEFIPNPYTMFKKIYYNEDKELPKVSQFRDKIVKVIVVNRKDTPKYETYMDNLYAASPVEVKIIEDFSEFEADVLDDDSLDLSDTLTLVSQYVDNLDSEVDKPRLNNLMKSLYIEAQEYDTI
;
A
#
# COMPACT_ATOMS: atom_id res chain seq x y z
N MET A 1 9.48 -2.53 25.61
CA MET A 1 9.61 -1.19 24.95
C MET A 1 8.58 -1.10 23.82
N LYS A 2 7.93 0.07 23.66
CA LYS A 2 6.96 0.26 22.57
C LYS A 2 7.62 0.90 21.34
N VAL A 3 7.31 0.38 20.15
CA VAL A 3 7.82 0.81 18.85
C VAL A 3 6.65 0.97 17.88
N ALA A 4 6.62 2.05 17.11
CA ALA A 4 5.64 2.21 16.05
C ALA A 4 6.09 1.45 14.78
N LEU A 5 5.20 0.67 14.21
CA LEU A 5 5.41 -0.02 12.93
C LEU A 5 4.51 0.62 11.88
N ILE A 6 5.10 1.07 10.78
CA ILE A 6 4.41 1.62 9.61
C ILE A 6 5.06 1.09 8.33
N THR A 7 4.33 1.02 7.24
CA THR A 7 4.82 0.52 5.95
C THR A 7 4.01 1.11 4.80
N ASP A 8 4.49 0.95 3.58
CA ASP A 8 3.74 1.24 2.34
C ASP A 8 3.13 2.66 2.36
N THR A 9 3.99 3.64 2.67
CA THR A 9 3.56 5.05 2.77
C THR A 9 3.40 5.70 1.41
N HIS A 10 4.07 5.20 0.36
CA HIS A 10 3.92 5.58 -1.03
C HIS A 10 3.78 7.10 -1.24
N PHE A 11 4.70 7.89 -0.67
CA PHE A 11 4.70 9.33 -0.91
C PHE A 11 4.80 9.65 -2.40
N GLY A 12 3.85 10.43 -2.91
CA GLY A 12 3.70 10.69 -4.34
C GLY A 12 2.72 9.77 -5.07
N ALA A 13 1.98 8.91 -4.33
CA ALA A 13 0.95 8.04 -4.91
C ALA A 13 -0.11 8.80 -5.73
N ARG A 14 -0.81 8.07 -6.58
CA ARG A 14 -1.86 8.61 -7.48
C ARG A 14 -1.35 9.74 -8.38
N GLY A 15 -0.16 9.56 -8.96
CA GLY A 15 0.40 10.52 -9.89
C GLY A 15 0.78 11.85 -9.26
N ASP A 16 1.26 11.84 -8.00
CA ASP A 16 1.58 13.05 -7.25
C ASP A 16 0.36 13.96 -6.98
N ASN A 17 -0.81 13.37 -6.85
CA ASN A 17 -2.06 14.10 -6.66
C ASN A 17 -2.08 14.82 -5.31
N VAL A 18 -2.21 16.14 -5.34
CA VAL A 18 -2.18 17.01 -4.15
C VAL A 18 -3.32 16.71 -3.17
N VAL A 19 -4.46 16.23 -3.65
CA VAL A 19 -5.58 15.85 -2.78
C VAL A 19 -5.22 14.65 -1.93
N PHE A 20 -4.56 13.64 -2.53
CA PHE A 20 -4.06 12.48 -1.79
C PHE A 20 -2.93 12.87 -0.84
N ASP A 21 -2.01 13.74 -1.25
CA ASP A 21 -0.95 14.23 -0.38
C ASP A 21 -1.51 14.94 0.87
N ASN A 22 -2.52 15.80 0.70
CA ASN A 22 -3.21 16.43 1.82
C ASN A 22 -3.96 15.42 2.71
N PHE A 23 -4.53 14.37 2.11
CA PHE A 23 -5.20 13.29 2.83
C PHE A 23 -4.19 12.49 3.67
N PHE A 24 -3.01 12.17 3.12
CA PHE A 24 -1.93 11.52 3.86
C PHE A 24 -1.42 12.40 5.01
N LYS A 25 -1.19 13.67 4.72
CA LYS A 25 -0.80 14.67 5.73
C LYS A 25 -1.77 14.72 6.92
N GLN A 26 -3.08 14.64 6.65
CA GLN A 26 -4.11 14.63 7.70
C GLN A 26 -3.94 13.45 8.67
N PHE A 27 -3.58 12.26 8.18
CA PHE A 27 -3.29 11.11 9.01
C PHE A 27 -2.08 11.35 9.91
N TYR A 28 -0.98 11.87 9.38
CA TYR A 28 0.23 12.14 10.17
C TYR A 28 0.01 13.23 11.22
N ASP A 29 -0.67 14.31 10.85
CA ASP A 29 -0.89 15.45 11.74
C ASP A 29 -1.86 15.12 12.90
N ASN A 30 -2.89 14.32 12.63
CA ASN A 30 -3.98 14.14 13.58
C ASN A 30 -4.01 12.78 14.27
N ILE A 31 -3.35 11.76 13.71
CA ILE A 31 -3.39 10.39 14.24
C ILE A 31 -1.98 9.90 14.58
N PHE A 32 -1.08 9.79 13.60
CA PHE A 32 0.21 9.11 13.79
C PHE A 32 1.06 9.79 14.86
N PHE A 33 1.49 11.04 14.63
CA PHE A 33 2.36 11.73 15.58
C PHE A 33 1.68 12.01 16.93
N PRO A 34 0.41 12.46 17.01
CA PRO A 34 -0.27 12.63 18.29
C PRO A 34 -0.34 11.36 19.12
N GLU A 35 -0.55 10.19 18.49
CA GLU A 35 -0.60 8.92 19.23
C GLU A 35 0.79 8.49 19.72
N LEU A 36 1.87 8.75 18.94
CA LEU A 36 3.23 8.53 19.40
C LEU A 36 3.58 9.43 20.60
N GLU A 37 3.24 10.71 20.54
CA GLU A 37 3.47 11.67 21.63
C GLU A 37 2.73 11.28 22.90
N LYS A 38 1.44 10.99 22.79
CA LYS A 38 0.59 10.55 23.91
C LYS A 38 1.16 9.32 24.62
N ARG A 39 1.79 8.41 23.88
CA ARG A 39 2.36 7.16 24.40
C ARG A 39 3.85 7.24 24.69
N GLN A 40 4.47 8.38 24.42
CA GLN A 40 5.92 8.61 24.60
C GLN A 40 6.77 7.61 23.78
N ILE A 41 6.31 7.25 22.57
CA ILE A 41 7.04 6.38 21.65
C ILE A 41 8.01 7.23 20.86
N THR A 42 9.28 6.85 20.86
CA THR A 42 10.37 7.56 20.16
C THR A 42 11.08 6.69 19.11
N SER A 43 10.64 5.44 18.94
CA SER A 43 11.21 4.50 17.96
C SER A 43 10.17 4.11 16.93
N ILE A 44 10.55 4.17 15.65
CA ILE A 44 9.71 3.83 14.51
C ILE A 44 10.45 2.80 13.65
N ILE A 45 9.75 1.77 13.19
CA ILE A 45 10.24 0.87 12.15
C ILE A 45 9.32 1.04 10.93
N HIS A 46 9.92 1.40 9.80
CA HIS A 46 9.26 1.51 8.51
C HIS A 46 9.63 0.32 7.64
N LEU A 47 8.64 -0.46 7.20
CA LEU A 47 8.89 -1.75 6.53
C LEU A 47 8.99 -1.65 4.99
N GLY A 48 9.33 -0.49 4.45
CA GLY A 48 9.55 -0.32 3.00
C GLY A 48 8.39 0.35 2.26
N ASP A 49 8.60 0.56 0.97
CA ASP A 49 7.72 1.31 0.08
C ASP A 49 7.42 2.71 0.61
N THR A 50 8.50 3.45 0.81
CA THR A 50 8.45 4.83 1.30
C THR A 50 7.92 5.76 0.23
N PHE A 51 8.42 5.64 -1.01
CA PHE A 51 8.02 6.43 -2.15
C PHE A 51 7.29 5.56 -3.18
N ASP A 52 6.36 6.17 -3.91
CA ASP A 52 5.49 5.45 -4.83
C ASP A 52 6.21 4.98 -6.11
N ARG A 53 7.17 5.76 -6.59
CA ARG A 53 7.80 5.52 -7.90
C ARG A 53 9.27 5.21 -7.80
N ARG A 54 9.71 4.20 -8.55
CA ARG A 54 11.10 3.70 -8.57
C ARG A 54 12.09 4.67 -9.17
N LYS A 55 11.74 5.36 -10.27
CA LYS A 55 12.71 6.06 -11.13
C LYS A 55 12.83 7.55 -10.89
N TYR A 56 11.83 8.19 -10.33
CA TYR A 56 11.80 9.63 -10.11
C TYR A 56 10.85 10.00 -8.99
N ILE A 57 11.04 11.19 -8.44
CA ILE A 57 10.12 11.78 -7.48
C ILE A 57 9.74 13.19 -7.94
N ASN A 58 8.48 13.56 -7.75
CA ASN A 58 8.02 14.92 -7.95
C ASN A 58 8.53 15.81 -6.82
N PHE A 59 9.10 16.97 -7.17
CA PHE A 59 9.68 17.90 -6.18
C PHE A 59 8.66 18.43 -5.20
N ASN A 60 7.40 18.64 -5.63
CA ASN A 60 6.35 19.08 -4.71
C ASN A 60 5.98 18.00 -3.72
N SER A 61 5.85 16.74 -4.16
CA SER A 61 5.57 15.59 -3.30
C SER A 61 6.71 15.37 -2.30
N LEU A 62 7.96 15.43 -2.74
CA LEU A 62 9.13 15.35 -1.86
C LEU A 62 9.14 16.47 -0.82
N HIS A 63 8.91 17.72 -1.24
CA HIS A 63 8.86 18.87 -0.35
C HIS A 63 7.74 18.75 0.69
N SER A 64 6.58 18.29 0.27
CA SER A 64 5.41 18.12 1.13
C SER A 64 5.63 17.03 2.16
N CYS A 65 6.02 15.81 1.73
CA CYS A 65 6.25 14.69 2.66
C CYS A 65 7.41 14.97 3.65
N ARG A 66 8.45 15.71 3.23
CA ARG A 66 9.47 16.20 4.15
C ARG A 66 8.85 17.00 5.28
N LYS A 67 8.03 17.99 4.99
CA LYS A 67 7.42 18.87 6.00
C LYS A 67 6.50 18.15 6.99
N TYR A 68 5.63 17.27 6.50
CA TYR A 68 4.65 16.66 7.39
C TYR A 68 5.10 15.33 8.02
N PHE A 69 6.19 14.72 7.51
CA PHE A 69 6.70 13.46 8.04
C PHE A 69 8.19 13.55 8.44
N PHE A 70 9.13 13.70 7.51
CA PHE A 70 10.56 13.58 7.78
C PHE A 70 11.12 14.67 8.70
N ASP A 71 10.73 15.94 8.52
CA ASP A 71 11.16 17.05 9.38
C ASP A 71 10.63 16.90 10.82
N LYS A 72 9.45 16.25 10.99
CA LYS A 72 8.91 15.94 12.32
C LYS A 72 9.62 14.79 13.01
N ILE A 73 10.26 13.92 12.25
CA ILE A 73 11.06 12.80 12.76
C ILE A 73 12.40 13.31 13.28
N GLN A 74 13.03 14.23 12.55
CA GLN A 74 14.40 14.67 12.82
C GLN A 74 14.59 15.16 14.26
N GLY A 75 15.55 14.53 14.96
CA GLY A 75 15.91 14.87 16.34
C GLY A 75 14.90 14.45 17.42
N LYS A 76 13.77 13.83 17.05
CA LYS A 76 12.71 13.43 17.97
C LYS A 76 12.46 11.92 17.99
N TYR A 77 12.58 11.26 16.86
CA TYR A 77 12.33 9.83 16.71
C TYR A 77 13.55 9.14 16.09
N GLU A 78 13.86 7.94 16.56
CA GLU A 78 14.80 7.04 15.89
C GLU A 78 14.01 6.18 14.89
N VAL A 79 14.38 6.22 13.62
CA VAL A 79 13.70 5.47 12.56
C VAL A 79 14.63 4.43 11.96
N LYS A 80 14.18 3.19 11.95
CA LYS A 80 14.77 2.09 11.20
C LYS A 80 13.89 1.83 9.97
N MET A 81 14.45 1.98 8.77
CA MET A 81 13.71 1.95 7.52
C MET A 81 14.23 0.86 6.61
N LEU A 82 13.37 -0.08 6.26
CA LEU A 82 13.65 -1.09 5.23
C LEU A 82 13.40 -0.51 3.84
N ILE A 83 14.07 -1.08 2.85
CA ILE A 83 13.85 -0.78 1.44
C ILE A 83 12.77 -1.73 0.91
N GLY A 84 11.71 -1.19 0.32
CA GLY A 84 10.67 -1.93 -0.39
C GLY A 84 10.93 -1.98 -1.90
N ASN A 85 10.06 -2.67 -2.63
CA ASN A 85 10.21 -2.82 -4.08
C ASN A 85 9.97 -1.52 -4.87
N HIS A 86 9.14 -0.60 -4.37
CA HIS A 86 8.96 0.72 -4.96
C HIS A 86 10.11 1.69 -4.68
N ASP A 87 10.90 1.42 -3.66
CA ASP A 87 12.04 2.26 -3.31
C ASP A 87 13.25 2.03 -4.22
N THR A 88 13.35 0.89 -4.92
CA THR A 88 14.53 0.50 -5.73
C THR A 88 14.42 0.97 -7.17
N PHE A 89 15.51 1.47 -7.75
CA PHE A 89 15.55 1.84 -9.17
C PHE A 89 15.51 0.60 -10.08
N TYR A 90 16.34 -0.40 -9.79
CA TYR A 90 16.40 -1.66 -10.51
C TYR A 90 15.63 -2.76 -9.79
N LYS A 91 15.03 -3.70 -10.54
CA LYS A 91 14.27 -4.82 -9.96
C LYS A 91 15.15 -5.91 -9.33
N ASN A 92 16.41 -5.98 -9.72
CA ASN A 92 17.34 -7.06 -9.34
C ASN A 92 18.31 -6.70 -8.22
N THR A 93 18.35 -5.44 -7.77
CA THR A 93 19.27 -4.97 -6.73
C THR A 93 18.64 -3.83 -5.92
N ASN A 94 18.99 -3.76 -4.63
CA ASN A 94 18.61 -2.66 -3.73
C ASN A 94 19.71 -1.57 -3.63
N GLU A 95 20.79 -1.66 -4.39
CA GLU A 95 21.93 -0.75 -4.32
C GLU A 95 21.55 0.71 -4.59
N THR A 96 20.72 0.93 -5.61
CA THR A 96 20.21 2.26 -5.93
C THR A 96 18.78 2.38 -5.45
N ASN A 97 18.54 3.07 -4.35
CA ASN A 97 17.24 3.22 -3.74
C ASN A 97 16.95 4.65 -3.31
N SER A 98 15.68 5.02 -3.32
CA SER A 98 15.23 6.39 -3.03
C SER A 98 15.44 6.82 -1.58
N PRO A 99 15.22 6.00 -0.52
CA PRO A 99 15.46 6.43 0.85
C PRO A 99 16.92 6.80 1.11
N GLU A 100 17.89 5.99 0.70
CA GLU A 100 19.32 6.31 0.90
C GLU A 100 19.76 7.57 0.13
N LEU A 101 19.19 7.83 -1.05
CA LEU A 101 19.50 9.00 -1.86
C LEU A 101 18.82 10.28 -1.35
N LEU A 102 17.56 10.20 -0.92
CA LEU A 102 16.73 11.38 -0.64
C LEU A 102 16.66 11.75 0.85
N LEU A 103 17.00 10.81 1.74
CA LEU A 103 16.85 11.00 3.20
C LEU A 103 18.19 11.02 3.94
N LYS A 104 19.32 11.05 3.23
CA LYS A 104 20.67 11.01 3.82
C LYS A 104 20.95 12.15 4.81
N GLU A 105 20.27 13.28 4.70
CA GLU A 105 20.42 14.43 5.60
C GLU A 105 19.69 14.25 6.96
N TYR A 106 18.85 13.23 7.09
CA TYR A 106 18.13 12.96 8.33
C TYR A 106 18.89 11.96 9.20
N ASP A 107 19.73 12.45 10.09
CA ASP A 107 20.55 11.62 11.00
C ASP A 107 19.72 10.67 11.89
N SER A 108 18.44 10.96 12.06
CA SER A 108 17.49 10.13 12.82
C SER A 108 17.03 8.87 12.06
N ILE A 109 17.35 8.74 10.77
CA ILE A 109 16.91 7.64 9.92
C ILE A 109 18.09 6.74 9.57
N THR A 110 17.96 5.45 9.89
CA THR A 110 18.88 4.41 9.44
C THR A 110 18.18 3.52 8.44
N THR A 111 18.70 3.44 7.22
CA THR A 111 18.17 2.61 6.14
C THR A 111 18.82 1.23 6.12
N TYR A 112 18.07 0.21 5.74
CA TYR A 112 18.50 -1.17 5.60
C TYR A 112 18.15 -1.68 4.22
N SER A 113 19.13 -1.70 3.32
CA SER A 113 19.00 -2.19 1.94
C SER A 113 19.40 -3.66 1.80
N GLU A 114 20.01 -4.24 2.85
CA GLU A 114 20.47 -5.61 2.88
C GLU A 114 19.88 -6.39 4.08
N PRO A 115 19.65 -7.73 3.93
CA PRO A 115 19.29 -8.59 5.05
C PRO A 115 20.28 -8.45 6.20
N THR A 116 19.79 -8.11 7.40
CA THR A 116 20.64 -7.72 8.54
C THR A 116 19.98 -8.10 9.86
N GLU A 117 20.76 -8.66 10.80
CA GLU A 117 20.34 -8.84 12.19
C GLU A 117 20.71 -7.58 12.99
N ILE A 118 19.79 -7.11 13.80
CA ILE A 118 19.98 -5.95 14.66
C ILE A 118 19.42 -6.22 16.06
N MET A 119 19.85 -5.41 17.02
CA MET A 119 19.32 -5.46 18.38
C MET A 119 18.25 -4.38 18.57
N ILE A 120 17.08 -4.76 19.06
CA ILE A 120 16.01 -3.85 19.49
C ILE A 120 15.64 -4.20 20.94
N ASN A 121 15.90 -3.28 21.87
CA ASN A 121 15.59 -3.47 23.29
C ASN A 121 16.15 -4.79 23.87
N GLY A 122 17.37 -5.17 23.47
CA GLY A 122 18.01 -6.39 23.92
C GLY A 122 17.58 -7.69 23.21
N ASN A 123 16.63 -7.61 22.31
CA ASN A 123 16.17 -8.74 21.50
C ASN A 123 16.81 -8.70 20.09
N GLU A 124 17.30 -9.83 19.61
CA GLU A 124 17.80 -9.96 18.26
C GLU A 124 16.64 -10.08 17.27
N VAL A 125 16.64 -9.24 16.24
CA VAL A 125 15.61 -9.21 15.20
C VAL A 125 16.24 -9.26 13.82
N LEU A 126 15.56 -9.91 12.88
CA LEU A 126 15.99 -10.03 11.50
C LEU A 126 15.23 -9.00 10.63
N PHE A 127 15.98 -8.12 9.97
CA PHE A 127 15.47 -7.17 8.97
C PHE A 127 15.68 -7.75 7.57
N LEU A 128 14.60 -7.86 6.82
CA LEU A 128 14.58 -8.35 5.44
C LEU A 128 13.99 -7.28 4.53
N PRO A 129 14.81 -6.41 3.91
CA PRO A 129 14.34 -5.51 2.87
C PRO A 129 13.82 -6.32 1.67
N TRP A 130 13.33 -5.63 0.64
CA TRP A 130 12.90 -6.29 -0.60
C TRP A 130 13.92 -7.33 -1.06
N ILE A 131 13.46 -8.56 -1.23
CA ILE A 131 14.29 -9.68 -1.66
C ILE A 131 14.35 -9.69 -3.19
N CYS A 132 15.52 -9.45 -3.73
CA CYS A 132 15.80 -9.40 -5.15
C CYS A 132 16.91 -10.40 -5.52
N ALA A 133 17.29 -10.45 -6.80
CA ALA A 133 18.29 -11.41 -7.26
C ALA A 133 19.64 -11.31 -6.53
N ASP A 134 20.10 -10.09 -6.26
CA ASP A 134 21.41 -9.84 -5.61
C ASP A 134 21.46 -10.34 -4.17
N ASN A 135 20.40 -10.15 -3.40
CA ASN A 135 20.38 -10.50 -1.98
C ASN A 135 19.67 -11.83 -1.67
N TRP A 136 19.12 -12.51 -2.69
CA TRP A 136 18.36 -13.76 -2.55
C TRP A 136 19.06 -14.82 -1.69
N GLY A 137 20.33 -15.11 -2.00
CA GLY A 137 21.11 -16.11 -1.27
C GLY A 137 21.26 -15.77 0.20
N LYS A 138 21.66 -14.51 0.50
CA LYS A 138 21.85 -14.01 1.85
C LYS A 138 20.53 -14.00 2.64
N ALA A 139 19.44 -13.51 2.03
CA ALA A 139 18.12 -13.47 2.65
C ALA A 139 17.66 -14.88 3.04
N ASN A 140 17.74 -15.83 2.11
CA ASN A 140 17.36 -17.22 2.36
C ASN A 140 18.19 -17.87 3.46
N ASP A 141 19.51 -17.70 3.44
CA ASP A 141 20.39 -18.20 4.48
C ASP A 141 20.03 -17.64 5.86
N MET A 142 19.76 -16.34 5.95
CA MET A 142 19.38 -15.71 7.21
C MET A 142 17.99 -16.15 7.69
N ILE A 143 17.00 -16.27 6.81
CA ILE A 143 15.70 -16.83 7.19
C ILE A 143 15.84 -18.21 7.80
N ASP A 144 16.72 -19.07 7.30
CA ASP A 144 16.85 -20.44 7.75
C ASP A 144 17.77 -20.61 8.99
N LYS A 145 18.76 -19.73 9.17
CA LYS A 145 19.85 -19.92 10.15
C LYS A 145 19.84 -18.90 11.29
N SER A 146 19.17 -17.75 11.16
CA SER A 146 19.13 -16.68 12.16
C SER A 146 18.58 -17.16 13.51
N ASN A 147 19.12 -16.67 14.61
CA ASN A 147 18.57 -16.88 15.95
C ASN A 147 17.64 -15.77 16.40
N ALA A 148 17.32 -14.82 15.52
CA ALA A 148 16.42 -13.71 15.82
C ALA A 148 15.06 -14.20 16.35
N GLU A 149 14.51 -13.44 17.28
CA GLU A 149 13.20 -13.73 17.86
C GLU A 149 12.05 -13.31 16.95
N ALA A 150 12.25 -12.24 16.17
CA ALA A 150 11.25 -11.70 15.26
C ALA A 150 11.86 -11.30 13.92
N VAL A 151 11.00 -11.22 12.90
CA VAL A 151 11.33 -10.77 11.55
C VAL A 151 10.50 -9.53 11.20
N PHE A 152 11.16 -8.54 10.63
CA PHE A 152 10.53 -7.38 10.03
C PHE A 152 11.00 -7.29 8.57
N GLY A 153 10.05 -7.28 7.63
CA GLY A 153 10.41 -7.37 6.23
C GLY A 153 9.48 -6.65 5.27
N HIS A 154 9.89 -6.64 4.00
CA HIS A 154 9.06 -6.25 2.87
C HIS A 154 9.02 -7.44 1.92
N LEU A 155 8.06 -8.35 2.15
CA LEU A 155 8.13 -9.73 1.69
C LEU A 155 6.91 -10.15 0.89
N GLU A 156 7.12 -11.08 -0.04
CA GLU A 156 6.07 -11.89 -0.64
C GLU A 156 6.05 -13.27 0.00
N ILE A 157 4.96 -13.57 0.73
CA ILE A 157 4.80 -14.86 1.41
C ILE A 157 3.58 -15.58 0.84
N ALA A 158 3.78 -16.81 0.38
CA ALA A 158 2.73 -17.63 -0.21
C ALA A 158 1.58 -17.90 0.78
N GLY A 159 0.35 -17.85 0.28
CA GLY A 159 -0.86 -18.05 1.08
C GLY A 159 -1.35 -16.78 1.79
N CYS A 160 -0.62 -15.66 1.69
CA CYS A 160 -1.05 -14.38 2.23
C CYS A 160 -1.92 -13.59 1.24
N THR A 161 -2.77 -12.71 1.76
CA THR A 161 -3.78 -11.97 0.98
C THR A 161 -3.21 -10.63 0.55
N MET A 162 -3.11 -10.40 -0.76
CA MET A 162 -2.64 -9.15 -1.35
C MET A 162 -3.66 -8.02 -1.18
N PHE A 163 -4.91 -8.31 -1.61
CA PHE A 163 -6.08 -7.45 -1.50
C PHE A 163 -7.23 -8.25 -0.91
N LYS A 164 -8.25 -7.57 -0.42
CA LYS A 164 -9.45 -8.22 0.12
C LYS A 164 -10.04 -9.20 -0.90
N GLY A 165 -9.97 -10.48 -0.59
CA GLY A 165 -10.46 -11.56 -1.46
C GLY A 165 -9.46 -12.13 -2.46
N GLN A 166 -8.22 -11.63 -2.54
CA GLN A 166 -7.18 -12.14 -3.44
C GLN A 166 -5.96 -12.63 -2.67
N THR A 167 -5.71 -13.93 -2.72
CA THR A 167 -4.58 -14.58 -2.06
C THR A 167 -3.47 -14.85 -3.08
N ASN A 168 -2.22 -14.50 -2.72
CA ASN A 168 -1.04 -14.89 -3.50
C ASN A 168 -0.58 -16.30 -3.07
N TYR A 169 -0.37 -17.18 -4.04
CA TYR A 169 0.13 -18.53 -3.78
C TYR A 169 1.62 -18.70 -4.13
N GLU A 170 2.24 -17.64 -4.64
CA GLU A 170 3.68 -17.60 -4.94
C GLU A 170 4.44 -16.89 -3.82
N GLY A 171 5.79 -16.99 -3.82
CA GLY A 171 6.64 -16.34 -2.84
C GLY A 171 7.29 -17.31 -1.84
N LEU A 172 7.69 -16.76 -0.69
CA LEU A 172 8.38 -17.51 0.37
C LEU A 172 7.41 -18.48 1.06
N ASP A 173 7.89 -19.69 1.37
CA ASP A 173 7.09 -20.67 2.14
C ASP A 173 6.86 -20.13 3.57
N PRO A 174 5.58 -19.95 4.00
CA PRO A 174 5.25 -19.47 5.34
C PRO A 174 5.76 -20.38 6.46
N LYS A 175 6.04 -21.65 6.18
CA LYS A 175 6.59 -22.59 7.17
C LYS A 175 7.95 -22.16 7.68
N ARG A 176 8.75 -21.44 6.87
CA ARG A 176 10.08 -20.96 7.23
C ARG A 176 10.04 -19.91 8.35
N PHE A 177 8.90 -19.22 8.51
CA PHE A 177 8.69 -18.19 9.52
C PHE A 177 8.17 -18.73 10.86
N LYS A 178 7.75 -19.99 10.93
CA LYS A 178 7.14 -20.58 12.15
C LYS A 178 8.03 -20.56 13.40
N ARG A 179 9.35 -20.51 13.22
CA ARG A 179 10.30 -20.49 14.34
C ARG A 179 10.40 -19.13 15.04
N PHE A 180 10.03 -18.05 14.36
CA PHE A 180 10.01 -16.70 14.94
C PHE A 180 8.76 -16.51 15.79
N LYS A 181 8.87 -15.71 16.84
CA LYS A 181 7.72 -15.33 17.68
C LYS A 181 6.73 -14.47 16.90
N LEU A 182 7.26 -13.58 16.04
CA LEU A 182 6.52 -12.66 15.20
C LEU A 182 7.25 -12.44 13.88
N ALA A 183 6.50 -12.37 12.78
CA ALA A 183 6.98 -11.90 11.49
C ALA A 183 6.03 -10.81 10.98
N CYS A 184 6.51 -9.56 10.88
CA CYS A 184 5.75 -8.45 10.31
C CYS A 184 6.25 -8.12 8.92
N SER A 185 5.35 -7.88 7.98
CA SER A 185 5.71 -7.48 6.62
C SER A 185 4.88 -6.30 6.12
N GLY A 186 5.51 -5.47 5.27
CA GLY A 186 4.86 -4.61 4.29
C GLY A 186 4.61 -5.34 2.98
N HIS A 187 4.44 -4.60 1.90
CA HIS A 187 4.18 -5.03 0.53
C HIS A 187 2.70 -5.30 0.21
N TYR A 188 2.01 -6.14 0.99
CA TYR A 188 0.59 -6.34 0.78
C TYR A 188 -0.21 -5.30 1.57
N HIS A 189 -1.00 -4.51 0.84
CA HIS A 189 -1.74 -3.38 1.41
C HIS A 189 -2.91 -3.82 2.31
N HIS A 190 -3.40 -5.06 2.15
CA HIS A 190 -4.45 -5.60 3.01
C HIS A 190 -3.88 -6.07 4.35
N ARG A 191 -4.36 -5.47 5.45
CA ARG A 191 -3.96 -5.88 6.80
C ARG A 191 -4.56 -7.23 7.16
N HIS A 192 -3.71 -8.22 7.43
CA HIS A 192 -4.16 -9.56 7.87
C HIS A 192 -3.06 -10.31 8.60
N SER A 193 -3.42 -11.42 9.25
CA SER A 193 -2.47 -12.29 9.93
C SER A 193 -2.74 -13.76 9.63
N ILE A 194 -1.68 -14.54 9.45
CA ILE A 194 -1.72 -15.99 9.28
C ILE A 194 -0.70 -16.61 10.25
N GLY A 195 -1.18 -17.23 11.33
CA GLY A 195 -0.31 -17.71 12.39
C GLY A 195 0.47 -16.57 13.04
N ASN A 196 1.80 -16.64 13.01
CA ASN A 196 2.69 -15.62 13.54
C ASN A 196 3.14 -14.57 12.49
N ILE A 197 2.63 -14.65 11.26
CA ILE A 197 2.91 -13.70 10.17
C ILE A 197 1.81 -12.66 10.15
N THR A 198 2.18 -11.36 10.16
CA THR A 198 1.27 -10.23 10.08
C THR A 198 1.71 -9.26 8.98
N TYR A 199 0.87 -9.07 7.98
CA TYR A 199 0.96 -7.94 7.06
C TYR A 199 0.30 -6.73 7.69
N LEU A 200 1.05 -5.62 7.80
CA LEU A 200 0.57 -4.42 8.51
C LEU A 200 -0.48 -3.66 7.72
N GLY A 201 -0.43 -3.77 6.38
CA GLY A 201 -1.21 -2.96 5.47
C GLY A 201 -0.75 -1.50 5.41
N ASN A 202 -1.14 -0.79 4.37
CA ASN A 202 -0.84 0.62 4.20
C ASN A 202 -1.62 1.52 5.19
N PRO A 203 -1.11 2.71 5.52
CA PRO A 203 -1.67 3.53 6.61
C PRO A 203 -2.95 4.28 6.23
N TYR A 204 -3.28 4.41 4.95
CA TYR A 204 -4.43 5.15 4.43
C TYR A 204 -4.88 4.60 3.08
N GLU A 205 -6.10 4.93 2.67
CA GLU A 205 -6.62 4.52 1.37
C GLU A 205 -5.88 5.22 0.22
N MET A 206 -5.41 4.45 -0.76
CA MET A 206 -4.78 4.94 -1.99
C MET A 206 -5.54 4.53 -3.24
N PHE A 207 -6.22 3.37 -3.21
CA PHE A 207 -6.89 2.77 -4.35
C PHE A 207 -8.30 2.30 -3.99
N TRP A 208 -9.12 2.00 -4.99
CA TRP A 208 -10.48 1.49 -4.77
C TRP A 208 -10.52 0.13 -4.05
N ASN A 209 -9.46 -0.66 -4.16
CA ASN A 209 -9.31 -1.93 -3.42
C ASN A 209 -9.20 -1.71 -1.90
N ASP A 210 -8.86 -0.49 -1.49
CA ASP A 210 -8.76 -0.10 -0.09
C ASP A 210 -10.11 0.30 0.53
N PHE A 211 -11.15 0.42 -0.29
CA PHE A 211 -12.51 0.80 0.15
C PHE A 211 -13.04 -0.20 1.18
N GLU A 212 -13.51 0.32 2.32
CA GLU A 212 -14.01 -0.48 3.46
C GLU A 212 -12.97 -1.49 4.02
N ASP A 213 -11.69 -1.24 3.82
CA ASP A 213 -10.61 -1.97 4.46
C ASP A 213 -9.92 -1.09 5.50
N GLN A 214 -9.66 -1.66 6.70
CA GLN A 214 -9.12 -0.89 7.81
C GLN A 214 -7.67 -0.51 7.56
N ARG A 215 -7.38 0.78 7.56
CA ARG A 215 -6.05 1.38 7.41
C ARG A 215 -5.55 1.95 8.72
N GLY A 216 -4.23 2.07 8.88
CA GLY A 216 -3.64 2.58 10.10
C GLY A 216 -2.20 2.14 10.27
N PHE A 217 -1.74 2.07 11.51
CA PHE A 217 -0.41 1.60 11.87
C PHE A 217 -0.47 0.72 13.11
N ASN A 218 0.66 0.10 13.48
CA ASN A 218 0.70 -0.78 14.63
C ASN A 218 1.69 -0.25 15.68
N ILE A 219 1.41 -0.55 16.95
CA ILE A 219 2.35 -0.37 18.05
C ILE A 219 2.76 -1.77 18.50
N LEU A 220 4.06 -2.04 18.40
CA LEU A 220 4.68 -3.26 18.87
C LEU A 220 5.14 -3.07 20.31
N ASP A 221 4.83 -4.03 21.18
CA ASP A 221 5.54 -4.18 22.44
C ASP A 221 6.65 -5.24 22.28
N THR A 222 7.90 -4.83 22.43
CA THR A 222 9.05 -5.71 22.25
C THR A 222 9.28 -6.68 23.43
N ASP A 223 8.57 -6.52 24.53
CA ASP A 223 8.72 -7.37 25.69
C ASP A 223 7.94 -8.69 25.55
N ASP A 224 6.80 -8.65 24.85
CA ASP A 224 5.94 -9.81 24.58
C ASP A 224 5.60 -10.05 23.11
N TRP A 225 6.10 -9.22 22.21
CA TRP A 225 5.83 -9.23 20.76
C TRP A 225 4.36 -9.01 20.38
N SER A 226 3.58 -8.39 21.25
CA SER A 226 2.18 -8.05 20.96
C SER A 226 2.07 -6.85 20.03
N LEU A 227 1.05 -6.86 19.18
CA LEU A 227 0.73 -5.81 18.22
C LEU A 227 -0.62 -5.17 18.57
N GLU A 228 -0.61 -3.87 18.83
CA GLU A 228 -1.81 -3.05 18.95
C GLU A 228 -2.02 -2.27 17.65
N PHE A 229 -3.17 -2.47 17.01
CA PHE A 229 -3.51 -1.72 15.80
C PHE A 229 -4.16 -0.38 16.14
N ILE A 230 -3.65 0.70 15.55
CA ILE A 230 -4.19 2.05 15.67
C ILE A 230 -4.86 2.41 14.33
N PRO A 231 -6.20 2.45 14.27
CA PRO A 231 -6.90 2.69 13.02
C PRO A 231 -6.78 4.15 12.57
N ASN A 232 -6.71 4.34 11.26
CA ASN A 232 -6.91 5.62 10.61
C ASN A 232 -8.43 5.80 10.36
N PRO A 233 -9.09 6.78 10.97
CA PRO A 233 -10.52 6.99 10.78
C PRO A 233 -10.86 7.71 9.47
N TYR A 234 -9.85 8.24 8.77
CA TYR A 234 -10.06 8.98 7.53
C TYR A 234 -10.18 8.04 6.33
N THR A 235 -11.17 8.29 5.49
CA THR A 235 -11.42 7.54 4.25
C THR A 235 -11.46 8.49 3.07
N MET A 236 -10.99 8.04 1.91
CA MET A 236 -10.99 8.81 0.66
C MET A 236 -12.12 8.35 -0.27
N PHE A 237 -12.34 7.05 -0.36
CA PHE A 237 -13.29 6.44 -1.30
C PHE A 237 -14.67 6.26 -0.67
N LYS A 238 -15.72 6.57 -1.45
CA LYS A 238 -17.13 6.42 -1.03
C LYS A 238 -17.97 5.83 -2.15
N LYS A 239 -18.89 4.93 -1.81
CA LYS A 239 -19.90 4.40 -2.73
C LYS A 239 -21.26 4.91 -2.34
N ILE A 240 -22.04 5.33 -3.33
CA ILE A 240 -23.45 5.70 -3.20
C ILE A 240 -24.24 4.70 -4.04
N TYR A 241 -25.10 3.93 -3.40
CA TYR A 241 -26.07 3.10 -4.10
C TYR A 241 -27.32 3.94 -4.29
N TYR A 242 -27.45 4.60 -5.48
CA TYR A 242 -28.62 5.41 -5.79
C TYR A 242 -29.84 4.51 -5.98
N ASN A 243 -30.77 4.62 -5.06
CA ASN A 243 -32.00 3.86 -5.09
C ASN A 243 -33.14 4.76 -4.55
N GLU A 244 -34.11 5.11 -5.43
CA GLU A 244 -35.21 6.01 -5.08
C GLU A 244 -36.17 5.45 -4.04
N ASP A 245 -36.17 4.14 -3.83
CA ASP A 245 -37.00 3.48 -2.81
C ASP A 245 -36.33 3.49 -1.42
N LYS A 246 -35.12 4.07 -1.31
CA LYS A 246 -34.36 4.17 -0.07
C LYS A 246 -33.96 5.61 0.26
N GLU A 247 -33.68 5.87 1.53
CA GLU A 247 -33.11 7.14 1.94
C GLU A 247 -31.69 7.27 1.37
N LEU A 248 -31.44 8.35 0.63
CA LEU A 248 -30.14 8.63 0.05
C LEU A 248 -29.25 9.34 1.07
N PRO A 249 -27.94 9.06 1.06
CA PRO A 249 -27.01 9.69 1.98
C PRO A 249 -26.90 11.21 1.74
N LYS A 250 -26.64 11.98 2.81
CA LYS A 250 -26.45 13.43 2.71
C LYS A 250 -25.19 13.74 1.93
N VAL A 251 -25.33 14.57 0.88
CA VAL A 251 -24.22 14.86 -0.05
C VAL A 251 -23.05 15.62 0.59
N SER A 252 -23.29 16.37 1.68
CA SER A 252 -22.24 17.13 2.38
C SER A 252 -21.08 16.27 2.91
N GLN A 253 -21.29 14.97 3.15
CA GLN A 253 -20.26 14.06 3.62
C GLN A 253 -19.26 13.63 2.52
N PHE A 254 -19.56 13.96 1.26
CA PHE A 254 -18.74 13.57 0.12
C PHE A 254 -17.78 14.69 -0.34
N ARG A 255 -17.71 15.81 0.39
CA ARG A 255 -16.69 16.84 0.12
C ARG A 255 -15.28 16.24 0.21
N ASP A 256 -14.46 16.57 -0.77
CA ASP A 256 -13.07 16.10 -0.89
C ASP A 256 -12.93 14.56 -0.91
N LYS A 257 -13.98 13.84 -1.38
CA LYS A 257 -13.99 12.38 -1.54
C LYS A 257 -14.03 11.98 -3.00
N ILE A 258 -13.52 10.77 -3.28
CA ILE A 258 -13.73 10.10 -4.57
C ILE A 258 -14.97 9.22 -4.44
N VAL A 259 -15.94 9.47 -5.29
CA VAL A 259 -17.28 8.89 -5.13
C VAL A 259 -17.65 8.04 -6.35
N LYS A 260 -18.06 6.79 -6.11
CA LYS A 260 -18.75 5.95 -7.10
C LYS A 260 -20.24 5.97 -6.83
N VAL A 261 -21.03 6.40 -7.79
CA VAL A 261 -22.51 6.36 -7.74
C VAL A 261 -22.97 5.16 -8.56
N ILE A 262 -23.50 4.15 -7.87
CA ILE A 262 -24.03 2.93 -8.47
C ILE A 262 -25.55 3.10 -8.57
N VAL A 263 -26.07 3.22 -9.79
CA VAL A 263 -27.49 3.45 -10.03
C VAL A 263 -28.24 2.13 -9.98
N VAL A 264 -28.86 1.85 -8.84
CA VAL A 264 -29.62 0.60 -8.61
C VAL A 264 -31.05 0.73 -9.10
N ASN A 265 -31.70 1.90 -8.86
CA ASN A 265 -33.07 2.14 -9.23
C ASN A 265 -33.30 3.64 -9.45
N ARG A 266 -33.59 4.00 -10.71
CA ARG A 266 -33.93 5.36 -11.17
C ARG A 266 -35.27 5.34 -11.88
N LYS A 267 -36.32 5.84 -11.22
CA LYS A 267 -37.69 5.95 -11.75
C LYS A 267 -38.03 7.38 -12.19
N ASP A 268 -37.46 8.37 -11.50
CA ASP A 268 -37.72 9.81 -11.66
C ASP A 268 -36.40 10.50 -12.05
N THR A 269 -36.24 10.78 -13.34
CA THR A 269 -35.02 11.43 -13.86
C THR A 269 -34.79 12.82 -13.24
N PRO A 270 -35.74 13.73 -13.12
CA PRO A 270 -35.59 15.01 -12.44
C PRO A 270 -35.08 14.89 -10.99
N LYS A 271 -35.55 13.91 -10.24
CA LYS A 271 -35.12 13.65 -8.87
C LYS A 271 -33.65 13.19 -8.82
N TYR A 272 -33.28 12.29 -9.74
CA TYR A 272 -31.89 11.84 -9.90
C TYR A 272 -30.98 13.01 -10.25
N GLU A 273 -31.33 13.81 -11.26
CA GLU A 273 -30.54 14.98 -11.67
C GLU A 273 -30.37 15.97 -10.51
N THR A 274 -31.45 16.26 -9.76
CA THR A 274 -31.37 17.11 -8.58
C THR A 274 -30.39 16.57 -7.51
N TYR A 275 -30.40 15.26 -7.28
CA TYR A 275 -29.46 14.63 -6.33
C TYR A 275 -28.01 14.74 -6.82
N MET A 276 -27.78 14.47 -8.11
CA MET A 276 -26.46 14.57 -8.72
C MET A 276 -25.92 16.00 -8.73
N ASP A 277 -26.75 16.99 -9.04
CA ASP A 277 -26.38 18.41 -8.97
C ASP A 277 -25.97 18.82 -7.55
N ASN A 278 -26.70 18.36 -6.55
CA ASN A 278 -26.35 18.59 -5.15
C ASN A 278 -25.05 17.88 -4.76
N LEU A 279 -24.79 16.68 -5.28
CA LEU A 279 -23.56 15.94 -5.07
C LEU A 279 -22.36 16.72 -5.67
N TYR A 280 -22.46 17.19 -6.91
CA TYR A 280 -21.41 18.01 -7.52
C TYR A 280 -21.20 19.34 -6.78
N ALA A 281 -22.29 19.97 -6.33
CA ALA A 281 -22.20 21.20 -5.51
C ALA A 281 -21.51 20.98 -4.15
N ALA A 282 -21.50 19.76 -3.62
CA ALA A 282 -20.77 19.40 -2.42
C ALA A 282 -19.24 19.34 -2.63
N SER A 283 -18.78 19.47 -3.87
CA SER A 283 -17.34 19.48 -4.25
C SER A 283 -16.59 18.19 -3.90
N PRO A 284 -17.04 17.03 -4.36
CA PRO A 284 -16.21 15.83 -4.35
C PRO A 284 -15.00 16.01 -5.27
N VAL A 285 -13.93 15.26 -5.05
CA VAL A 285 -12.73 15.26 -5.91
C VAL A 285 -13.07 14.67 -7.27
N GLU A 286 -13.80 13.57 -7.26
CA GLU A 286 -14.20 12.83 -8.45
C GLU A 286 -15.55 12.16 -8.20
N VAL A 287 -16.37 12.09 -9.24
CA VAL A 287 -17.63 11.32 -9.24
C VAL A 287 -17.65 10.43 -10.48
N LYS A 288 -17.63 9.11 -10.25
CA LYS A 288 -17.86 8.10 -11.30
C LYS A 288 -19.26 7.54 -11.15
N ILE A 289 -20.04 7.54 -12.25
CA ILE A 289 -21.40 6.99 -12.29
C ILE A 289 -21.34 5.63 -12.98
N ILE A 290 -21.93 4.62 -12.34
CA ILE A 290 -22.06 3.27 -12.87
C ILE A 290 -23.55 2.99 -13.02
N GLU A 291 -24.02 2.88 -14.27
CA GLU A 291 -25.44 2.61 -14.60
C GLU A 291 -25.70 1.14 -14.92
N ASP A 292 -24.67 0.37 -15.26
CA ASP A 292 -24.75 -1.05 -15.59
C ASP A 292 -23.88 -1.89 -14.65
N PHE A 293 -24.45 -2.97 -14.08
CA PHE A 293 -23.71 -3.89 -13.22
C PHE A 293 -22.61 -4.68 -13.96
N SER A 294 -22.68 -4.80 -15.28
CA SER A 294 -21.60 -5.41 -16.07
C SER A 294 -20.32 -4.58 -16.08
N GLU A 295 -20.40 -3.25 -15.93
CA GLU A 295 -19.25 -2.38 -15.76
C GLU A 295 -18.61 -2.51 -14.37
N PHE A 296 -19.39 -2.95 -13.35
CA PHE A 296 -18.92 -3.09 -11.98
C PHE A 296 -17.88 -4.21 -11.82
N GLU A 297 -18.02 -5.29 -12.59
CA GLU A 297 -17.02 -6.38 -12.60
C GLU A 297 -15.73 -5.98 -13.35
N ALA A 298 -15.82 -5.11 -14.36
CA ALA A 298 -14.67 -4.61 -15.10
C ALA A 298 -13.86 -3.58 -14.30
N ASP A 299 -14.50 -2.79 -13.44
CA ASP A 299 -13.87 -1.73 -12.64
C ASP A 299 -12.94 -2.25 -11.52
N VAL A 300 -13.05 -3.54 -11.16
CA VAL A 300 -12.12 -4.21 -10.25
C VAL A 300 -10.75 -4.41 -10.90
N LEU A 301 -10.69 -4.35 -12.23
CA LEU A 301 -9.48 -4.57 -13.03
C LEU A 301 -8.79 -3.24 -13.44
N ASP A 302 -9.43 -2.09 -13.24
CA ASP A 302 -8.95 -0.79 -13.73
C ASP A 302 -8.25 0.03 -12.61
N ASP A 303 -7.54 -0.66 -11.73
CA ASP A 303 -6.77 0.00 -10.67
C ASP A 303 -5.30 0.19 -11.11
N ASP A 304 -4.89 1.45 -11.31
CA ASP A 304 -3.52 1.89 -11.63
C ASP A 304 -2.44 1.42 -10.62
N SER A 305 -2.83 0.61 -9.61
CA SER A 305 -1.95 0.13 -8.55
C SER A 305 -1.18 -1.15 -8.89
N LEU A 306 -1.46 -1.75 -10.04
CA LEU A 306 -0.80 -3.00 -10.40
C LEU A 306 0.63 -2.73 -10.85
N ASP A 307 1.59 -3.33 -10.15
CA ASP A 307 2.97 -3.41 -10.64
C ASP A 307 2.94 -4.01 -12.07
N LEU A 308 3.72 -3.44 -12.97
CA LEU A 308 3.73 -3.78 -14.40
C LEU A 308 3.92 -5.27 -14.69
N SER A 309 4.57 -6.03 -13.79
CA SER A 309 4.68 -7.49 -13.85
C SER A 309 3.37 -8.20 -13.55
N ASP A 310 2.54 -7.63 -12.65
CA ASP A 310 1.24 -8.18 -12.29
C ASP A 310 0.22 -7.95 -13.40
N THR A 311 0.30 -6.82 -14.13
CA THR A 311 -0.60 -6.51 -15.25
C THR A 311 -0.50 -7.56 -16.36
N LEU A 312 0.71 -8.00 -16.74
CA LEU A 312 0.87 -9.07 -17.73
C LEU A 312 0.33 -10.42 -17.25
N THR A 313 0.47 -10.71 -15.97
CA THR A 313 -0.06 -11.91 -15.35
C THR A 313 -1.59 -11.88 -15.32
N LEU A 314 -2.19 -10.74 -14.96
CA LEU A 314 -3.63 -10.55 -14.96
C LEU A 314 -4.23 -10.60 -16.36
N VAL A 315 -3.60 -9.97 -17.34
CA VAL A 315 -4.00 -10.05 -18.75
C VAL A 315 -3.97 -11.50 -19.24
N SER A 316 -2.92 -12.27 -18.87
CA SER A 316 -2.83 -13.68 -19.24
C SER A 316 -3.94 -14.51 -18.56
N GLN A 317 -4.20 -14.31 -17.27
CA GLN A 317 -5.27 -14.99 -16.54
C GLN A 317 -6.65 -14.62 -17.10
N TYR A 318 -6.87 -13.36 -17.47
CA TYR A 318 -8.13 -12.92 -18.10
C TYR A 318 -8.34 -13.62 -19.44
N VAL A 319 -7.31 -13.66 -20.30
CA VAL A 319 -7.37 -14.36 -21.60
C VAL A 319 -7.62 -15.86 -21.43
N ASP A 320 -7.00 -16.48 -20.42
CA ASP A 320 -7.15 -17.92 -20.15
C ASP A 320 -8.57 -18.26 -19.64
N ASN A 321 -9.23 -17.32 -18.95
CA ASN A 321 -10.59 -17.47 -18.43
C ASN A 321 -11.68 -17.03 -19.41
N LEU A 322 -11.34 -16.42 -20.58
CA LEU A 322 -12.33 -16.07 -21.60
C LEU A 322 -13.07 -17.31 -22.11
N ASP A 323 -14.38 -17.29 -22.01
CA ASP A 323 -15.27 -18.32 -22.62
C ASP A 323 -15.53 -17.95 -24.09
N SER A 324 -14.51 -18.17 -24.94
CA SER A 324 -14.58 -17.85 -26.37
C SER A 324 -13.77 -18.84 -27.20
N GLU A 325 -14.16 -19.02 -28.48
CA GLU A 325 -13.44 -19.86 -29.46
C GLU A 325 -12.13 -19.23 -30.01
N VAL A 326 -11.63 -18.16 -29.35
CA VAL A 326 -10.40 -17.47 -29.78
C VAL A 326 -9.18 -18.29 -29.40
N ASP A 327 -8.16 -18.28 -30.26
CA ASP A 327 -6.83 -18.86 -30.00
C ASP A 327 -6.16 -18.08 -28.85
N LYS A 328 -6.37 -18.59 -27.62
CA LYS A 328 -5.89 -17.96 -26.37
C LYS A 328 -4.36 -17.75 -26.35
N PRO A 329 -3.52 -18.70 -26.77
CA PRO A 329 -2.08 -18.48 -26.91
C PRO A 329 -1.72 -17.32 -27.81
N ARG A 330 -2.41 -17.19 -28.97
CA ARG A 330 -2.18 -16.09 -29.91
C ARG A 330 -2.65 -14.76 -29.38
N LEU A 331 -3.79 -14.74 -28.67
CA LEU A 331 -4.32 -13.55 -28.01
C LEU A 331 -3.40 -13.09 -26.86
N ASN A 332 -2.91 -14.01 -26.05
CA ASN A 332 -1.93 -13.71 -25.00
C ASN A 332 -0.63 -13.10 -25.54
N ASN A 333 -0.11 -13.65 -26.63
CA ASN A 333 1.10 -13.11 -27.27
C ASN A 333 0.86 -11.71 -27.84
N LEU A 334 -0.31 -11.48 -28.47
CA LEU A 334 -0.69 -10.17 -28.99
C LEU A 334 -0.81 -9.13 -27.86
N MET A 335 -1.51 -9.47 -26.79
CA MET A 335 -1.69 -8.58 -25.63
C MET A 335 -0.35 -8.24 -24.96
N LYS A 336 0.55 -9.22 -24.82
CA LYS A 336 1.91 -9.00 -24.31
C LYS A 336 2.73 -8.06 -25.23
N SER A 337 2.63 -8.24 -26.55
CA SER A 337 3.33 -7.37 -27.51
C SER A 337 2.81 -5.94 -27.46
N LEU A 338 1.49 -5.75 -27.45
CA LEU A 338 0.87 -4.42 -27.34
C LEU A 338 1.21 -3.73 -26.02
N TYR A 339 1.27 -4.48 -24.93
CA TYR A 339 1.65 -3.96 -23.63
C TYR A 339 3.11 -3.48 -23.59
N ILE A 340 4.04 -4.27 -24.17
CA ILE A 340 5.45 -3.87 -24.27
C ILE A 340 5.60 -2.64 -25.16
N GLU A 341 4.89 -2.59 -26.29
CA GLU A 341 4.88 -1.46 -27.20
C GLU A 341 4.33 -0.18 -26.53
N ALA A 342 3.25 -0.29 -25.75
CA ALA A 342 2.69 0.82 -24.99
C ALA A 342 3.68 1.38 -23.96
N GLN A 343 4.49 0.53 -23.32
CA GLN A 343 5.53 0.96 -22.39
C GLN A 343 6.70 1.71 -23.07
N GLU A 344 7.01 1.39 -24.31
CA GLU A 344 8.06 2.10 -25.06
C GLU A 344 7.63 3.52 -25.43
N TYR A 345 6.31 3.78 -25.58
CA TYR A 345 5.76 5.12 -25.85
C TYR A 345 5.70 6.03 -24.62
N ASP A 346 5.63 5.50 -23.39
CA ASP A 346 5.65 6.29 -22.15
C ASP A 346 7.08 6.73 -21.74
N THR A 347 8.08 6.44 -22.57
CA THR A 347 9.50 6.77 -22.31
C THR A 347 10.04 7.93 -23.16
N ILE A 348 9.18 8.74 -23.83
CA ILE A 348 9.59 9.94 -24.57
C ILE A 348 9.17 11.20 -23.81
#